data_f7403cce96aa44bfdb42a7d5894667f8
#
_entry.id   f7403cce96aa44bfdb42a7d5894667f8
#
_cell.length_a   1.000
_cell.length_b   1.000
_cell.length_c   1.000
_cell.angle_alpha   90.00
_cell.angle_beta   90.00
_cell.angle_gamma   90.00
#
_symmetry.space_group_name_H-M   'P 1'
#
loop_
_entity.id
_entity.type
_entity.pdbx_description
1 polymer ?
#
loop_
_entity_poly.entity_id
_entity_poly.type
_entity_poly.pdbx_seq_one_letter_code
_entity_poly.pdbx_strand_id
1 'polypeptide(L)'
;MKFSKVQFVYIDIDYLKAMNEADSEIFYDENNKEYKFKPHLGMLINQEDREYVIPLTSAKEKHKKWADVSGEWYRIYEIIDITTTPVRKNDIIVDIKNQDLLKNIPLETRKNYKQRILSVLDIRKMFPVKKGVYTKIKFEISS
;
A
#
# COMPACT_ATOMS: atom_id res chain seq x y z
N MET A 1 -7.70 13.44 -8.96
CA MET A 1 -7.45 13.61 -7.51
C MET A 1 -5.99 13.99 -7.31
N LYS A 2 -5.78 15.11 -6.65
CA LYS A 2 -4.41 15.54 -6.33
C LYS A 2 -4.12 15.25 -4.86
N PHE A 3 -3.01 14.60 -4.60
CA PHE A 3 -2.54 14.38 -3.23
C PHE A 3 -1.58 15.51 -2.88
N SER A 4 -2.12 16.58 -2.27
CA SER A 4 -1.31 17.73 -1.87
C SER A 4 -0.39 17.44 -0.70
N LYS A 5 -0.75 16.45 0.10
CA LYS A 5 0.03 16.01 1.26
C LYS A 5 -0.23 14.53 1.50
N VAL A 6 0.83 13.73 1.42
CA VAL A 6 0.73 12.29 1.74
C VAL A 6 0.93 12.12 3.23
N GLN A 7 -0.04 11.49 3.88
CA GLN A 7 0.01 11.22 5.31
C GLN A 7 -0.55 9.82 5.58
N PHE A 8 0.22 9.00 6.29
CA PHE A 8 -0.21 7.67 6.67
C PHE A 8 -0.83 7.70 8.05
N VAL A 9 -1.83 6.87 8.25
CA VAL A 9 -2.58 6.78 9.51
C VAL A 9 -2.84 5.32 9.87
N TYR A 10 -2.97 5.06 11.16
CA TYR A 10 -3.56 3.82 11.67
C TYR A 10 -5.03 4.07 11.93
N ILE A 11 -5.88 3.15 11.49
CA ILE A 11 -7.32 3.28 11.59
C ILE A 11 -7.81 2.45 12.78
N ASP A 12 -8.74 3.02 13.55
CA ASP A 12 -9.40 2.32 14.65
C ASP A 12 -10.14 1.09 14.14
N ILE A 13 -9.87 -0.07 14.75
CA ILE A 13 -10.42 -1.34 14.31
C ILE A 13 -11.94 -1.41 14.49
N ASP A 14 -12.47 -0.79 15.54
CA ASP A 14 -13.91 -0.77 15.77
C ASP A 14 -14.63 0.05 14.70
N TYR A 15 -14.00 1.12 14.24
CA TYR A 15 -14.52 1.91 13.14
C TYR A 15 -14.53 1.10 11.84
N LEU A 16 -13.45 0.36 11.55
CA LEU A 16 -13.39 -0.51 10.38
C LEU A 16 -14.48 -1.58 10.41
N LYS A 17 -14.71 -2.16 11.58
CA LYS A 17 -15.77 -3.16 11.77
C LYS A 17 -17.13 -2.57 11.43
N ALA A 18 -17.44 -1.39 11.95
CA ALA A 18 -18.71 -0.71 11.68
C ALA A 18 -18.88 -0.39 10.20
N MET A 19 -17.79 0.05 9.55
CA MET A 19 -17.82 0.35 8.12
C MET A 19 -17.99 -0.91 7.27
N ASN A 20 -17.38 -2.02 7.66
CA ASN A 20 -17.53 -3.30 6.97
C ASN A 20 -18.96 -3.83 7.07
N GLU A 21 -19.63 -3.62 8.20
CA GLU A 21 -21.04 -3.97 8.37
C GLU A 21 -21.93 -3.16 7.42
N ALA A 22 -21.56 -1.91 7.16
CA ALA A 22 -22.30 -1.05 6.24
C ALA A 22 -21.94 -1.32 4.78
N ASP A 23 -20.70 -1.69 4.50
CA ASP A 23 -20.17 -1.96 3.15
C ASP A 23 -19.17 -3.11 3.21
N SER A 24 -19.55 -4.27 2.68
CA SER A 24 -18.72 -5.48 2.71
C SER A 24 -17.44 -5.38 1.90
N GLU A 25 -17.30 -4.39 1.03
CA GLU A 25 -16.06 -4.16 0.27
C GLU A 25 -14.94 -3.60 1.14
N ILE A 26 -15.29 -3.00 2.27
CA ILE A 26 -14.30 -2.54 3.24
C ILE A 26 -13.82 -3.76 4.02
N PHE A 27 -12.54 -4.08 3.83
CA PHE A 27 -11.97 -5.32 4.36
C PHE A 27 -11.88 -5.31 5.88
N TYR A 28 -12.47 -6.33 6.51
CA TYR A 28 -12.34 -6.63 7.92
C TYR A 28 -12.54 -8.12 8.13
N ASP A 29 -11.62 -8.78 8.82
CA ASP A 29 -11.71 -10.21 9.13
C ASP A 29 -11.59 -10.42 10.65
N GLU A 30 -12.73 -10.59 11.32
CA GLU A 30 -12.75 -10.77 12.77
C GLU A 30 -12.24 -12.15 13.23
N ASN A 31 -12.17 -13.11 12.31
CA ASN A 31 -11.66 -14.45 12.62
C ASN A 31 -10.13 -14.53 12.57
N ASN A 32 -9.48 -13.53 12.01
CA ASN A 32 -8.04 -13.46 11.94
C ASN A 32 -7.49 -12.77 13.20
N LYS A 33 -6.86 -13.54 14.08
CA LYS A 33 -6.29 -13.00 15.32
C LYS A 33 -5.21 -11.94 15.06
N GLU A 34 -4.42 -12.09 14.00
CA GLU A 34 -3.42 -11.11 13.63
C GLU A 34 -4.05 -9.77 13.23
N TYR A 35 -5.24 -9.83 12.67
CA TYR A 35 -5.97 -8.66 12.22
C TYR A 35 -6.28 -7.70 13.38
N LYS A 36 -6.52 -8.24 14.58
CA LYS A 36 -6.80 -7.45 15.78
C LYS A 36 -5.56 -6.75 16.33
N PHE A 37 -4.37 -7.26 16.02
CA PHE A 37 -3.11 -6.75 16.56
C PHE A 37 -2.29 -5.96 15.56
N LYS A 38 -2.56 -6.13 14.26
CA LYS A 38 -1.89 -5.35 13.22
C LYS A 38 -2.61 -4.03 13.03
N PRO A 39 -1.87 -2.91 13.06
CA PRO A 39 -2.49 -1.63 12.75
C PRO A 39 -2.96 -1.63 11.29
N HIS A 40 -4.18 -1.11 11.08
CA HIS A 40 -4.71 -0.93 9.74
C HIS A 40 -4.16 0.35 9.17
N LEU A 41 -3.20 0.20 8.27
CA LEU A 41 -2.51 1.31 7.64
C LEU A 41 -3.32 1.81 6.46
N GLY A 42 -3.43 3.12 6.35
CA GLY A 42 -4.06 3.75 5.21
C GLY A 42 -3.43 5.10 4.91
N MET A 43 -3.72 5.63 3.74
CA MET A 43 -3.29 6.96 3.34
C MET A 43 -4.44 7.95 3.50
N LEU A 44 -4.22 8.97 4.33
CA LEU A 44 -5.21 10.01 4.58
C LEU A 44 -5.20 11.03 3.44
N ILE A 45 -6.38 11.35 2.94
CA ILE A 45 -6.55 12.41 1.94
C ILE A 45 -7.66 13.36 2.35
N ASN A 46 -7.52 14.62 1.97
CA ASN A 46 -8.53 15.64 2.18
C ASN A 46 -9.13 16.05 0.83
N GLN A 47 -10.44 16.09 0.76
CA GLN A 47 -11.17 16.55 -0.41
C GLN A 47 -12.45 17.27 0.02
N GLU A 48 -12.59 18.52 -0.37
CA GLU A 48 -13.79 19.34 -0.08
C GLU A 48 -14.17 19.36 1.41
N ASP A 49 -13.21 19.62 2.27
CA ASP A 49 -13.36 19.66 3.74
C ASP A 49 -13.73 18.32 4.38
N ARG A 50 -13.65 17.24 3.64
CA ARG A 50 -13.86 15.89 4.14
C ARG A 50 -12.56 15.11 4.11
N GLU A 51 -12.43 14.21 5.07
CA GLU A 51 -11.29 13.32 5.15
C GLU A 51 -11.68 11.91 4.71
N TYR A 52 -10.80 11.29 3.94
CA TYR A 52 -10.96 9.93 3.45
C TYR A 52 -9.68 9.17 3.70
N VAL A 53 -9.79 7.86 3.78
CA VAL A 53 -8.63 6.97 3.86
C VAL A 53 -8.68 5.97 2.71
N ILE A 54 -7.52 5.83 2.05
CA ILE A 54 -7.30 4.75 1.08
C ILE A 54 -6.55 3.66 1.85
N PRO A 55 -7.16 2.47 2.02
CA PRO A 55 -6.49 1.41 2.76
C PRO A 55 -5.30 0.85 2.00
N LEU A 56 -4.25 0.50 2.73
CA LEU A 56 -3.10 -0.22 2.23
C LEU A 56 -3.37 -1.72 2.36
N THR A 57 -3.32 -2.42 1.25
CA THR A 57 -3.49 -3.86 1.20
C THR A 57 -2.14 -4.51 0.93
N SER A 58 -1.79 -5.54 1.69
CA SER A 58 -0.57 -6.31 1.43
C SER A 58 -0.61 -6.90 0.02
N ALA A 59 0.54 -6.95 -0.63
CA ALA A 59 0.64 -7.50 -1.99
C ALA A 59 0.28 -8.99 -2.02
N LYS A 60 -0.42 -9.39 -3.07
CA LYS A 60 -0.84 -10.78 -3.32
C LYS A 60 -0.51 -11.15 -4.76
N GLU A 61 -0.58 -12.44 -5.08
CA GLU A 61 -0.28 -12.95 -6.42
C GLU A 61 -1.05 -12.21 -7.53
N LYS A 62 -2.31 -11.90 -7.30
CA LYS A 62 -3.12 -11.18 -8.29
C LYS A 62 -2.54 -9.82 -8.67
N HIS A 63 -1.79 -9.20 -7.78
CA HIS A 63 -1.21 -7.89 -8.02
C HIS A 63 -0.01 -7.90 -8.97
N LYS A 64 0.54 -9.06 -9.27
CA LYS A 64 1.63 -9.19 -10.25
C LYS A 64 1.22 -8.70 -11.63
N LYS A 65 -0.05 -8.85 -11.98
CA LYS A 65 -0.59 -8.48 -13.29
C LYS A 65 -1.05 -7.03 -13.36
N TRP A 66 -1.06 -6.33 -12.23
CA TRP A 66 -1.50 -4.95 -12.19
C TRP A 66 -0.38 -4.03 -12.66
N ALA A 67 -0.76 -2.91 -13.30
CA ALA A 67 0.20 -1.86 -13.61
C ALA A 67 0.66 -1.16 -12.32
N ASP A 68 1.83 -0.52 -12.35
CA ASP A 68 2.34 0.23 -11.19
C ASP A 68 1.39 1.34 -10.78
N VAL A 69 0.78 2.02 -11.75
CA VAL A 69 -0.12 3.14 -11.54
C VAL A 69 -1.30 3.04 -12.50
N SER A 70 -2.49 3.31 -12.00
CA SER A 70 -3.67 3.52 -12.82
C SER A 70 -4.51 4.62 -12.19
N GLY A 71 -5.65 4.97 -12.79
CA GLY A 71 -6.61 5.90 -12.17
C GLY A 71 -7.27 5.34 -10.91
N GLU A 72 -7.12 4.04 -10.65
CA GLU A 72 -7.82 3.33 -9.58
C GLU A 72 -6.93 2.77 -8.49
N TRP A 73 -5.62 2.66 -8.72
CA TRP A 73 -4.70 2.11 -7.73
C TRP A 73 -3.27 2.58 -7.93
N TYR A 74 -2.45 2.43 -6.85
CA TYR A 74 -1.00 2.58 -6.89
C TYR A 74 -0.37 1.33 -6.30
N ARG A 75 0.54 0.72 -7.06
CA ARG A 75 1.30 -0.44 -6.61
C ARG A 75 2.58 0.07 -5.94
N ILE A 76 2.73 -0.21 -4.65
CA ILE A 76 3.90 0.20 -3.87
C ILE A 76 4.92 -0.92 -3.94
N TYR A 77 6.13 -0.59 -4.39
CA TYR A 77 7.18 -1.57 -4.61
C TYR A 77 8.53 -1.00 -4.23
N GLU A 78 9.50 -1.90 -4.10
CA GLU A 78 10.92 -1.56 -4.04
C GLU A 78 11.66 -2.31 -5.14
N ILE A 79 12.77 -1.73 -5.61
CA ILE A 79 13.63 -2.38 -6.60
C ILE A 79 14.75 -3.07 -5.84
N ILE A 80 14.89 -4.36 -6.06
CA ILE A 80 15.88 -5.19 -5.37
C ILE A 80 16.83 -5.84 -6.36
N ASP A 81 18.06 -6.07 -5.92
CA ASP A 81 19.04 -6.91 -6.62
C ASP A 81 18.94 -8.30 -6.02
N ILE A 82 18.43 -9.26 -6.79
CA ILE A 82 18.20 -10.63 -6.30
C ILE A 82 19.48 -11.40 -6.01
N THR A 83 20.65 -10.89 -6.45
CA THR A 83 21.93 -11.49 -6.13
C THR A 83 22.44 -11.11 -4.74
N THR A 84 21.97 -10.01 -4.19
CA THR A 84 22.40 -9.51 -2.88
C THR A 84 21.26 -9.45 -1.84
N THR A 85 20.02 -9.35 -2.30
CA THR A 85 18.85 -9.26 -1.43
C THR A 85 18.12 -10.60 -1.43
N PRO A 86 17.95 -11.25 -0.26
CA PRO A 86 17.22 -12.53 -0.20
C PRO A 86 15.75 -12.35 -0.60
N VAL A 87 15.26 -13.29 -1.40
CA VAL A 87 13.84 -13.37 -1.76
C VAL A 87 13.20 -14.43 -0.88
N ARG A 88 12.12 -14.05 -0.20
CA ARG A 88 11.37 -14.95 0.68
C ARG A 88 10.28 -15.67 -0.10
N LYS A 89 9.81 -16.79 0.45
CA LYS A 89 8.80 -17.65 -0.20
C LYS A 89 7.53 -16.88 -0.59
N ASN A 90 7.08 -15.97 0.27
CA ASN A 90 5.81 -15.25 0.07
C ASN A 90 6.00 -13.87 -0.57
N ASP A 91 7.22 -13.52 -0.97
CA ASP A 91 7.47 -12.26 -1.65
C ASP A 91 6.80 -12.24 -3.02
N ILE A 92 6.23 -11.11 -3.36
CA ILE A 92 5.60 -10.89 -4.66
C ILE A 92 6.61 -10.20 -5.56
N ILE A 93 7.21 -10.93 -6.47
CA ILE A 93 8.32 -10.48 -7.32
C ILE A 93 7.85 -10.43 -8.77
N VAL A 94 8.13 -9.33 -9.45
CA VAL A 94 7.83 -9.17 -10.87
C VAL A 94 9.02 -8.57 -11.62
N ASP A 95 9.06 -8.80 -12.93
CA ASP A 95 10.06 -8.19 -13.79
C ASP A 95 9.81 -6.69 -13.92
N ILE A 96 10.88 -5.93 -14.06
CA ILE A 96 10.80 -4.48 -14.27
C ILE A 96 10.56 -4.23 -15.76
N LYS A 97 9.37 -3.71 -16.09
CA LYS A 97 9.01 -3.38 -17.47
C LYS A 97 9.47 -2.00 -17.87
N ASN A 98 9.43 -1.05 -16.96
CA ASN A 98 9.85 0.32 -17.20
C ASN A 98 11.36 0.43 -17.00
N GLN A 99 12.12 0.39 -18.09
CA GLN A 99 13.59 0.42 -18.05
C GLN A 99 14.15 1.76 -17.56
N ASP A 100 13.37 2.83 -17.57
CA ASP A 100 13.81 4.10 -17.00
C ASP A 100 14.11 4.00 -15.51
N LEU A 101 13.47 3.06 -14.82
CA LEU A 101 13.74 2.80 -13.40
C LEU A 101 15.15 2.26 -13.18
N LEU A 102 15.78 1.71 -14.23
CA LEU A 102 17.11 1.11 -14.18
C LEU A 102 18.17 1.94 -14.91
N LYS A 103 17.86 3.20 -15.24
CA LYS A 103 18.76 4.04 -16.06
C LYS A 103 20.16 4.20 -15.48
N ASN A 104 20.30 4.13 -14.16
CA ASN A 104 21.58 4.25 -13.47
C ASN A 104 22.29 2.91 -13.25
N ILE A 105 21.71 1.82 -13.76
CA ILE A 105 22.25 0.47 -13.61
C ILE A 105 22.86 0.03 -14.93
N PRO A 106 24.09 -0.53 -14.93
CA PRO A 106 24.69 -1.06 -16.15
C PRO A 106 23.82 -2.10 -16.83
N LEU A 107 23.75 -2.07 -18.16
CA LEU A 107 22.88 -2.96 -18.93
C LEU A 107 23.13 -4.44 -18.62
N GLU A 108 24.40 -4.82 -18.39
CA GLU A 108 24.77 -6.20 -18.14
C GLU A 108 24.18 -6.77 -16.86
N THR A 109 23.91 -5.91 -15.87
CA THR A 109 23.45 -6.33 -14.56
C THR A 109 21.96 -6.07 -14.34
N ARG A 110 21.27 -5.41 -15.27
CA ARG A 110 19.84 -5.09 -15.12
C ARG A 110 18.96 -6.32 -14.92
N LYS A 111 19.34 -7.46 -15.48
CA LYS A 111 18.62 -8.74 -15.32
C LYS A 111 18.53 -9.20 -13.87
N ASN A 112 19.42 -8.70 -13.00
CA ASN A 112 19.45 -9.07 -11.59
C ASN A 112 18.48 -8.24 -10.75
N TYR A 113 17.84 -7.23 -11.33
CA TYR A 113 16.96 -6.33 -10.63
C TYR A 113 15.50 -6.67 -10.90
N LYS A 114 14.73 -6.72 -9.83
CA LYS A 114 13.30 -7.04 -9.86
C LYS A 114 12.53 -6.05 -8.99
N GLN A 115 11.23 -5.97 -9.22
CA GLN A 115 10.32 -5.26 -8.31
C GLN A 115 9.78 -6.23 -7.28
N ARG A 116 9.91 -5.89 -6.02
CA ARG A 116 9.21 -6.58 -4.94
C ARG A 116 8.01 -5.73 -4.55
N ILE A 117 6.81 -6.25 -4.79
CA ILE A 117 5.57 -5.54 -4.51
C ILE A 117 5.29 -5.65 -3.02
N LEU A 118 5.18 -4.51 -2.36
CA LEU A 118 4.98 -4.46 -0.90
C LEU A 118 3.51 -4.36 -0.55
N SER A 119 2.81 -3.46 -1.21
CA SER A 119 1.39 -3.22 -0.95
C SER A 119 0.74 -2.51 -2.11
N VAL A 120 -0.57 -2.38 -2.05
CA VAL A 120 -1.36 -1.68 -3.05
C VAL A 120 -2.28 -0.69 -2.34
N LEU A 121 -2.29 0.55 -2.84
CA LEU A 121 -3.29 1.56 -2.49
C LEU A 121 -4.43 1.43 -3.51
N ASP A 122 -5.57 0.94 -3.07
CA ASP A 122 -6.73 0.77 -3.94
C ASP A 122 -7.72 1.91 -3.70
N ILE A 123 -7.72 2.89 -4.60
CA ILE A 123 -8.56 4.09 -4.49
C ILE A 123 -10.04 3.73 -4.51
N ARG A 124 -10.40 2.64 -5.19
CA ARG A 124 -11.79 2.18 -5.25
C ARG A 124 -12.35 1.79 -3.89
N LYS A 125 -11.48 1.49 -2.93
CA LYS A 125 -11.87 1.12 -1.56
C LYS A 125 -11.76 2.28 -0.56
N MET A 126 -11.58 3.49 -1.06
CA MET A 126 -11.53 4.70 -0.25
C MET A 126 -12.83 4.86 0.54
N PHE A 127 -12.70 5.25 1.80
CA PHE A 127 -13.86 5.48 2.65
C PHE A 127 -13.69 6.73 3.52
N PRO A 128 -14.82 7.36 3.91
CA PRO A 128 -14.74 8.57 4.74
C PRO A 128 -14.33 8.24 6.17
N VAL A 129 -13.63 9.16 6.81
CA VAL A 129 -13.24 9.05 8.21
C VAL A 129 -13.55 10.33 8.95
N LYS A 130 -13.75 10.20 10.26
CA LYS A 130 -13.92 11.32 11.18
C LYS A 130 -12.62 11.51 11.97
N LYS A 131 -12.39 12.72 12.44
CA LYS A 131 -11.30 12.96 13.38
C LYS A 131 -11.51 12.10 14.63
N GLY A 132 -10.44 11.49 15.12
CA GLY A 132 -10.48 10.65 16.31
C GLY A 132 -10.59 9.15 16.03
N VAL A 133 -10.89 8.73 14.78
CA VAL A 133 -10.93 7.30 14.41
C VAL A 133 -9.64 6.83 13.77
N TYR A 134 -8.65 7.70 13.69
CA TYR A 134 -7.34 7.37 13.15
C TYR A 134 -6.25 8.05 13.95
N THR A 135 -5.04 7.49 13.91
CA THR A 135 -3.85 8.05 14.53
C THR A 135 -2.83 8.32 13.42
N LYS A 136 -2.34 9.54 13.35
CA LYS A 136 -1.33 9.92 12.37
C LYS A 136 0.02 9.31 12.73
N ILE A 137 0.70 8.77 11.72
CA ILE A 137 2.02 8.21 11.87
C ILE A 137 3.03 9.31 11.62
N LYS A 138 3.92 9.51 12.60
CA LYS A 138 5.05 10.42 12.43
C LYS A 138 6.26 9.60 12.02
N PHE A 139 6.82 9.95 10.86
CA PHE A 139 8.09 9.35 10.43
C PHE A 139 9.22 10.23 10.95
N GLU A 140 10.09 9.67 11.79
CA GLU A 140 11.31 10.34 12.17
C GLU A 140 12.33 10.11 11.06
N ILE A 141 12.77 11.21 10.45
CA ILE A 141 13.87 11.17 9.51
C ILE A 141 15.14 11.34 10.35
N SER A 142 15.85 10.25 10.56
CA SER A 142 17.19 10.34 11.18
C SER A 142 18.14 10.89 10.13
N SER A 143 18.69 12.04 10.42
CA SER A 143 19.72 12.66 9.60
C SER A 143 21.05 11.92 9.75
#